data_3c09508bb96bd3d4827015c886805a0f
#
_entry.id   3c09508bb96bd3d4827015c886805a0f
#
_cell.length_a   1.000
_cell.length_b   1.000
_cell.length_c   1.000
_cell.angle_alpha   90.00
_cell.angle_beta   90.00
_cell.angle_gamma   90.00
#
_symmetry.space_group_name_H-M   'P 1'
#
loop_
_entity.id
_entity.type
_entity.pdbx_description
1 polymer ?
#
loop_
_entity_poly.entity_id
_entity_poly.type
_entity_poly.pdbx_seq_one_letter_code
_entity_poly.pdbx_strand_id
1 'polypeptide(L)'
;MHLTVVGLSHKTAPIEIREKLTFPANRQEESLAILTSSGDVVEAVIVSTCNRTEIYAVTAAGSDGSSAIIDFMCEYHDLDRHDLIRYLYIKDGEAVVHHLFRVVASLDSMVIGEAQILGQVKEAYKLGFEHSATGRIFNRLFRQSFEV
;
A
#
# COMPACT_ATOMS: atom_id res chain seq x y z
N MET A 1 -6.07 5.73 16.44
CA MET A 1 -5.71 5.00 15.22
C MET A 1 -5.24 5.97 14.16
N HIS A 2 -4.32 5.57 13.34
CA HIS A 2 -3.60 6.46 12.45
C HIS A 2 -3.50 5.86 11.05
N LEU A 3 -3.73 6.69 10.01
CA LEU A 3 -3.59 6.26 8.63
C LEU A 3 -2.16 6.49 8.17
N THR A 4 -1.59 5.51 7.44
CA THR A 4 -0.31 5.68 6.78
C THR A 4 -0.29 4.95 5.44
N VAL A 5 0.50 5.43 4.51
CA VAL A 5 0.85 4.71 3.29
C VAL A 5 2.35 4.79 3.09
N VAL A 6 2.94 3.65 2.80
CA VAL A 6 4.36 3.52 2.46
C VAL A 6 4.42 2.91 1.08
N GLY A 7 5.13 3.53 0.16
CA GLY A 7 5.17 3.02 -1.18
C GLY A 7 6.26 3.61 -2.05
N LEU A 8 6.29 3.10 -3.27
CA LEU A 8 7.13 3.62 -4.34
C LEU A 8 6.34 3.60 -5.64
N SER A 9 6.73 4.45 -6.56
CA SER A 9 6.09 4.53 -7.87
C SER A 9 7.13 4.87 -8.94
N HIS A 10 6.66 4.96 -10.19
CA HIS A 10 7.51 5.39 -11.30
C HIS A 10 8.17 6.76 -11.07
N LYS A 11 7.61 7.57 -10.17
CA LYS A 11 8.17 8.90 -9.83
C LYS A 11 9.34 8.81 -8.85
N THR A 12 9.43 7.75 -8.07
CA THR A 12 10.42 7.63 -7.00
C THR A 12 11.43 6.51 -7.21
N ALA A 13 11.14 5.55 -8.09
CA ALA A 13 11.99 4.38 -8.28
C ALA A 13 12.06 3.97 -9.75
N PRO A 14 13.26 3.58 -10.25
CA PRO A 14 13.38 3.05 -11.60
C PRO A 14 12.73 1.67 -11.72
N ILE A 15 12.52 1.22 -12.95
CA ILE A 15 11.80 -0.03 -13.21
C ILE A 15 12.48 -1.25 -12.55
N GLU A 16 13.81 -1.26 -12.51
CA GLU A 16 14.56 -2.37 -11.90
C GLU A 16 14.23 -2.54 -10.42
N ILE A 17 14.02 -1.44 -9.72
CA ILE A 17 13.65 -1.44 -8.31
C ILE A 17 12.18 -1.82 -8.16
N ARG A 18 11.31 -1.27 -8.99
CA ARG A 18 9.88 -1.58 -8.93
C ARG A 18 9.61 -3.07 -9.13
N GLU A 19 10.30 -3.68 -10.09
CA GLU A 19 10.15 -5.11 -10.36
C GLU A 19 10.54 -5.99 -9.17
N LYS A 20 11.52 -5.58 -8.38
CA LYS A 20 11.95 -6.31 -7.19
C LYS A 20 10.97 -6.23 -6.04
N LEU A 21 10.10 -5.22 -6.03
CA LEU A 21 9.26 -4.89 -4.88
C LEU A 21 7.78 -5.20 -5.10
N THR A 22 7.49 -6.14 -6.00
CA THR A 22 6.12 -6.56 -6.27
C THR A 22 5.59 -7.48 -5.17
N PHE A 23 4.27 -7.45 -4.99
CA PHE A 23 3.55 -8.37 -4.12
C PHE A 23 2.49 -9.08 -4.97
N PRO A 24 2.81 -10.28 -5.51
CA PRO A 24 1.87 -10.98 -6.38
C PRO A 24 0.56 -11.30 -5.65
N ALA A 25 -0.56 -11.22 -6.38
CA ALA A 25 -1.88 -11.42 -5.80
C ALA A 25 -2.02 -12.78 -5.09
N ASN A 26 -1.41 -13.83 -5.64
CA ASN A 26 -1.48 -15.18 -5.07
C ASN A 26 -0.70 -15.33 -3.76
N ARG A 27 0.08 -14.33 -3.36
CA ARG A 27 0.84 -14.33 -2.10
C ARG A 27 0.39 -13.24 -1.14
N GLN A 28 -0.61 -12.45 -1.49
CA GLN A 28 -1.06 -11.35 -0.64
C GLN A 28 -1.77 -11.82 0.62
N GLU A 29 -2.41 -12.98 0.61
CA GLU A 29 -2.98 -13.55 1.82
C GLU A 29 -1.94 -13.67 2.93
N GLU A 30 -0.81 -14.28 2.60
CA GLU A 30 0.31 -14.44 3.53
C GLU A 30 0.85 -13.09 3.99
N SER A 31 1.07 -12.18 3.04
CA SER A 31 1.60 -10.85 3.32
C SER A 31 0.69 -10.05 4.25
N LEU A 32 -0.62 -10.07 3.97
CA LEU A 32 -1.60 -9.37 4.80
C LEU A 32 -1.66 -9.96 6.21
N ALA A 33 -1.58 -11.29 6.32
CA ALA A 33 -1.57 -11.97 7.62
C ALA A 33 -0.34 -11.56 8.44
N ILE A 34 0.83 -11.51 7.82
CA ILE A 34 2.06 -11.09 8.50
C ILE A 34 1.95 -9.64 8.96
N LEU A 35 1.50 -8.75 8.08
CA LEU A 35 1.36 -7.32 8.42
C LEU A 35 0.42 -7.12 9.60
N THR A 36 -0.73 -7.75 9.60
CA THR A 36 -1.76 -7.52 10.62
C THR A 36 -1.52 -8.30 11.90
N SER A 37 -0.57 -9.23 11.93
CA SER A 37 -0.23 -9.99 13.13
C SER A 37 0.68 -9.26 14.10
N SER A 38 1.33 -8.18 13.66
CA SER A 38 2.34 -7.49 14.44
C SER A 38 1.80 -6.69 15.63
N GLY A 39 0.52 -6.37 15.63
CA GLY A 39 -0.08 -5.49 16.64
C GLY A 39 0.07 -4.01 16.32
N ASP A 40 1.02 -3.63 15.49
CA ASP A 40 1.20 -2.24 15.06
C ASP A 40 0.26 -1.88 13.92
N VAL A 41 -0.05 -2.84 13.07
CA VAL A 41 -0.94 -2.65 11.91
C VAL A 41 -2.26 -3.33 12.17
N VAL A 42 -3.34 -2.55 12.14
CA VAL A 42 -4.70 -3.02 12.43
C VAL A 42 -5.44 -3.39 11.15
N GLU A 43 -5.27 -2.57 10.10
CA GLU A 43 -5.86 -2.83 8.77
C GLU A 43 -4.78 -2.62 7.72
N ALA A 44 -4.85 -3.37 6.63
CA ALA A 44 -3.88 -3.25 5.53
C ALA A 44 -4.51 -3.56 4.17
N VAL A 45 -4.08 -2.81 3.17
CA VAL A 45 -4.36 -3.08 1.75
C VAL A 45 -3.05 -2.90 0.99
N ILE A 46 -2.71 -3.88 0.15
CA ILE A 46 -1.49 -3.86 -0.66
C ILE A 46 -1.88 -3.64 -2.12
N VAL A 47 -1.42 -2.52 -2.69
CA VAL A 47 -1.57 -2.21 -4.11
C VAL A 47 -0.24 -2.46 -4.78
N SER A 48 -0.18 -3.42 -5.70
CA SER A 48 1.05 -3.77 -6.40
C SER A 48 0.77 -3.88 -7.89
N THR A 49 1.30 -2.94 -8.66
CA THR A 49 1.17 -2.88 -10.12
C THR A 49 2.56 -2.72 -10.74
N CYS A 50 2.64 -2.71 -12.06
CA CYS A 50 3.93 -2.48 -12.72
C CYS A 50 4.49 -1.08 -12.46
N ASN A 51 3.65 -0.11 -12.07
CA ASN A 51 4.06 1.28 -11.89
C ASN A 51 4.17 1.71 -10.43
N ARG A 52 3.63 0.92 -9.50
CA ARG A 52 3.68 1.27 -8.08
C ARG A 52 3.50 0.07 -7.17
N THR A 53 4.07 0.17 -5.99
CA THR A 53 3.79 -0.72 -4.88
C THR A 53 3.50 0.15 -3.67
N GLU A 54 2.31 0.01 -3.10
CA GLU A 54 1.89 0.81 -1.95
C GLU A 54 1.25 -0.09 -0.90
N ILE A 55 1.62 0.12 0.35
CA ILE A 55 0.96 -0.53 1.48
C ILE A 55 0.24 0.54 2.27
N TYR A 56 -1.08 0.48 2.23
CA TYR A 56 -1.96 1.33 3.04
C TYR A 56 -2.24 0.62 4.34
N ALA A 57 -2.16 1.33 5.44
CA ALA A 57 -2.37 0.74 6.76
C ALA A 57 -3.11 1.68 7.70
N VAL A 58 -3.92 1.07 8.57
CA VAL A 58 -4.40 1.71 9.80
C VAL A 58 -3.52 1.17 10.91
N THR A 59 -2.89 2.05 11.66
CA THR A 59 -1.94 1.66 12.69
C THR A 59 -2.50 1.93 14.08
N ALA A 60 -2.05 1.16 15.06
CA ALA A 60 -2.45 1.33 16.44
C ALA A 60 -1.90 2.64 16.99
N ALA A 61 -2.64 3.24 17.92
CA ALA A 61 -2.21 4.46 18.58
C ALA A 61 -0.88 4.23 19.31
N GLY A 62 0.06 5.16 19.14
CA GLY A 62 1.36 5.08 19.79
C GLY A 62 2.38 4.18 19.10
N SER A 63 2.02 3.49 18.03
CA SER A 63 2.97 2.66 17.27
C SER A 63 3.56 3.43 16.10
N ASP A 64 4.76 3.02 15.67
CA ASP A 64 5.37 3.52 14.44
C ASP A 64 5.04 2.56 13.30
N GLY A 65 3.84 2.72 12.75
CA GLY A 65 3.33 1.84 11.70
C GLY A 65 4.13 1.91 10.42
N SER A 66 4.64 3.08 10.05
CA SER A 66 5.44 3.20 8.84
C SER A 66 6.74 2.40 8.97
N SER A 67 7.38 2.43 10.14
CA SER A 67 8.57 1.64 10.39
C SER A 67 8.29 0.14 10.30
N ALA A 68 7.18 -0.30 10.87
CA ALA A 68 6.77 -1.70 10.80
C ALA A 68 6.54 -2.16 9.35
N ILE A 69 5.93 -1.30 8.54
CA ILE A 69 5.70 -1.60 7.12
C ILE A 69 7.02 -1.70 6.36
N ILE A 70 7.94 -0.78 6.60
CA ILE A 70 9.25 -0.79 5.94
C ILE A 70 10.02 -2.06 6.31
N ASP A 71 10.01 -2.43 7.59
CA ASP A 71 10.66 -3.66 8.04
C ASP A 71 10.05 -4.89 7.35
N PHE A 72 8.73 -4.92 7.23
CA PHE A 72 8.04 -5.99 6.51
C PHE A 72 8.49 -6.07 5.05
N MET A 73 8.55 -4.94 4.37
CA MET A 73 8.99 -4.90 2.96
C MET A 73 10.43 -5.39 2.81
N CYS A 74 11.30 -5.01 3.71
CA CYS A 74 12.70 -5.45 3.70
C CYS A 74 12.82 -6.94 3.91
N GLU A 75 12.10 -7.49 4.89
CA GLU A 75 12.14 -8.92 5.17
C GLU A 75 11.54 -9.74 4.04
N TYR A 76 10.42 -9.30 3.50
CA TYR A 76 9.74 -10.03 2.43
C TYR A 76 10.60 -10.13 1.17
N HIS A 77 11.29 -9.03 0.82
CA HIS A 77 12.08 -8.95 -0.41
C HIS A 77 13.57 -9.18 -0.18
N ASP A 78 13.99 -9.46 1.05
CA ASP A 78 15.38 -9.66 1.42
C ASP A 78 16.25 -8.46 1.00
N LEU A 79 15.85 -7.27 1.43
CA LEU A 79 16.52 -6.01 1.11
C LEU A 79 16.96 -5.30 2.38
N ASP A 80 18.06 -4.52 2.24
CA ASP A 80 18.54 -3.65 3.30
C ASP A 80 17.67 -2.40 3.37
N ARG A 81 17.24 -2.05 4.58
CA ARG A 81 16.44 -0.85 4.83
C ARG A 81 17.09 0.42 4.27
N HIS A 82 18.40 0.54 4.43
CA HIS A 82 19.16 1.71 3.95
C HIS A 82 19.03 1.87 2.43
N ASP A 83 19.05 0.76 1.70
CA ASP A 83 18.93 0.78 0.25
C ASP A 83 17.49 1.04 -0.21
N LEU A 84 16.51 0.51 0.51
CA LEU A 84 15.11 0.64 0.14
C LEU A 84 14.55 2.04 0.42
N ILE A 85 14.90 2.60 1.57
CA ILE A 85 14.22 3.80 2.09
C ILE A 85 14.30 5.00 1.15
N ARG A 86 15.37 5.12 0.38
CA ARG A 86 15.54 6.25 -0.53
C ARG A 86 14.56 6.27 -1.71
N TYR A 87 13.92 5.13 -1.99
CA TYR A 87 12.92 5.04 -3.06
C TYR A 87 11.49 5.21 -2.55
N LEU A 88 11.30 5.21 -1.24
CA LEU A 88 9.99 5.22 -0.63
C LEU A 88 9.47 6.63 -0.38
N TYR A 89 8.15 6.77 -0.47
CA TYR A 89 7.44 7.90 0.11
C TYR A 89 6.56 7.37 1.25
N ILE A 90 6.34 8.24 2.22
CA ILE A 90 5.51 7.96 3.39
C ILE A 90 4.53 9.11 3.52
N LYS A 91 3.25 8.79 3.65
CA LYS A 91 2.22 9.79 3.89
C LYS A 91 1.39 9.35 5.08
N ASP A 92 0.91 10.31 5.86
CA ASP A 92 0.16 10.06 7.08
C ASP A 92 -1.10 10.90 7.13
N GLY A 93 -2.11 10.40 7.85
CA GLY A 93 -3.33 11.15 8.12
C GLY A 93 -4.09 11.51 6.86
N GLU A 94 -4.50 12.78 6.75
CA GLU A 94 -5.28 13.27 5.60
C GLU A 94 -4.53 13.13 4.27
N ALA A 95 -3.21 13.18 4.30
CA ALA A 95 -2.41 13.00 3.09
C ALA A 95 -2.62 11.63 2.46
N VAL A 96 -2.92 10.61 3.28
CA VAL A 96 -3.24 9.27 2.77
C VAL A 96 -4.55 9.30 1.98
N VAL A 97 -5.55 9.97 2.50
CA VAL A 97 -6.86 10.10 1.85
C VAL A 97 -6.72 10.80 0.49
N HIS A 98 -6.04 11.94 0.48
CA HIS A 98 -5.79 12.67 -0.75
C HIS A 98 -5.00 11.84 -1.76
N HIS A 99 -3.99 11.14 -1.30
CA HIS A 99 -3.16 10.30 -2.15
C HIS A 99 -3.97 9.17 -2.79
N LEU A 100 -4.77 8.47 -2.00
CA LEU A 100 -5.60 7.38 -2.50
C LEU A 100 -6.57 7.88 -3.57
N PHE A 101 -7.23 9.01 -3.33
CA PHE A 101 -8.19 9.57 -4.28
C PHE A 101 -7.50 9.98 -5.58
N ARG A 102 -6.29 10.55 -5.50
CA ARG A 102 -5.51 10.89 -6.69
C ARG A 102 -5.11 9.65 -7.49
N VAL A 103 -4.69 8.60 -6.81
CA VAL A 103 -4.29 7.33 -7.46
C VAL A 103 -5.49 6.71 -8.17
N VAL A 104 -6.61 6.60 -7.49
CA VAL A 104 -7.83 6.00 -8.05
C VAL A 104 -8.35 6.78 -9.24
N ALA A 105 -8.23 8.12 -9.20
CA ALA A 105 -8.65 9.00 -10.30
C ALA A 105 -7.60 9.10 -11.41
N SER A 106 -6.49 8.40 -11.29
CA SER A 106 -5.35 8.44 -12.24
C SER A 106 -4.67 9.82 -12.33
N LEU A 107 -4.89 10.67 -11.33
CA LEU A 107 -4.28 12.01 -11.31
C LEU A 107 -2.79 11.97 -10.94
N ASP A 108 -2.34 10.89 -10.31
CA ASP A 108 -0.95 10.71 -9.93
C ASP A 108 -0.15 10.01 -11.03
N SER A 109 -0.79 9.62 -12.11
CA SER A 109 -0.17 8.88 -13.20
C SER A 109 0.21 9.79 -14.35
N MET A 110 1.45 9.63 -14.83
CA MET A 110 1.94 10.23 -16.07
C MET A 110 2.27 9.15 -17.10
N VAL A 111 1.92 7.90 -16.80
CA VAL A 111 2.31 6.74 -17.59
C VAL A 111 1.10 6.15 -18.28
N ILE A 112 1.22 5.93 -19.59
CA ILE A 112 0.23 5.18 -20.35
C ILE A 112 0.20 3.75 -19.79
N GLY A 113 -0.99 3.25 -19.46
CA GLY A 113 -1.15 1.93 -18.86
C GLY A 113 -1.68 1.96 -17.43
N GLU A 114 -1.61 3.10 -16.74
CA GLU A 114 -2.29 3.23 -15.45
C GLU A 114 -3.78 3.58 -15.61
N ALA A 115 -4.31 3.54 -16.83
CA ALA A 115 -5.74 3.71 -17.05
C ALA A 115 -6.59 2.63 -16.34
N GLN A 116 -5.96 1.51 -15.97
CA GLN A 116 -6.63 0.42 -15.26
C GLN A 116 -6.43 0.47 -13.74
N ILE A 117 -5.84 1.54 -13.22
CA ILE A 117 -5.49 1.62 -11.81
C ILE A 117 -6.71 1.50 -10.89
N LEU A 118 -7.85 2.05 -11.27
CA LEU A 118 -9.07 1.93 -10.48
C LEU A 118 -9.44 0.45 -10.27
N GLY A 119 -9.43 -0.33 -11.34
CA GLY A 119 -9.71 -1.77 -11.25
C GLY A 119 -8.70 -2.51 -10.40
N GLN A 120 -7.43 -2.14 -10.50
CA GLN A 120 -6.37 -2.75 -9.72
C GLN A 120 -6.48 -2.42 -8.23
N VAL A 121 -6.85 -1.19 -7.89
CA VAL A 121 -7.08 -0.82 -6.49
C VAL A 121 -8.32 -1.50 -5.93
N LYS A 122 -9.39 -1.62 -6.72
CA LYS A 122 -10.58 -2.38 -6.32
C LYS A 122 -10.22 -3.83 -6.01
N GLU A 123 -9.40 -4.46 -6.84
CA GLU A 123 -8.97 -5.84 -6.64
C GLU A 123 -8.10 -5.97 -5.38
N ALA A 124 -7.20 -5.03 -5.14
CA ALA A 124 -6.38 -5.02 -3.94
C ALA A 124 -7.23 -4.89 -2.68
N TYR A 125 -8.22 -4.00 -2.68
CA TYR A 125 -9.15 -3.86 -1.56
C TYR A 125 -9.96 -5.15 -1.35
N LYS A 126 -10.42 -5.76 -2.44
CA LYS A 126 -11.18 -7.02 -2.37
C LYS A 126 -10.36 -8.12 -1.70
N LEU A 127 -9.09 -8.25 -2.05
CA LEU A 127 -8.20 -9.21 -1.40
C LEU A 127 -8.06 -8.93 0.09
N GLY A 128 -7.87 -7.67 0.46
CA GLY A 128 -7.81 -7.30 1.88
C GLY A 128 -9.09 -7.63 2.62
N PHE A 129 -10.23 -7.36 2.02
CA PHE A 129 -11.53 -7.67 2.60
C PHE A 129 -11.74 -9.18 2.77
N GLU A 130 -11.45 -9.95 1.72
CA GLU A 130 -11.63 -11.40 1.74
C GLU A 130 -10.74 -12.10 2.77
N HIS A 131 -9.55 -11.54 3.03
CA HIS A 131 -8.60 -12.10 4.00
C HIS A 131 -8.70 -11.43 5.38
N SER A 132 -9.79 -10.72 5.64
CA SER A 132 -10.06 -10.07 6.93
C SER A 132 -8.98 -9.09 7.36
N ALA A 133 -8.29 -8.48 6.40
CA ALA A 133 -7.26 -7.49 6.65
C ALA A 133 -7.80 -6.06 6.65
N THR A 134 -9.05 -5.85 6.27
CA THR A 134 -9.70 -4.54 6.33
C THR A 134 -10.80 -4.54 7.38
N GLY A 135 -11.02 -3.38 7.97
CA GLY A 135 -12.06 -3.20 8.96
C GLY A 135 -12.86 -1.94 8.66
N ARG A 136 -13.41 -1.36 9.72
CA ARG A 136 -14.32 -0.22 9.62
C ARG A 136 -13.75 0.94 8.84
N ILE A 137 -12.48 1.28 9.06
CA ILE A 137 -11.87 2.47 8.48
C ILE A 137 -11.65 2.29 6.97
N PHE A 138 -10.97 1.22 6.57
CA PHE A 138 -10.67 0.99 5.17
C PHE A 138 -11.89 0.56 4.35
N ASN A 139 -12.82 -0.16 4.94
CA ASN A 139 -14.06 -0.49 4.23
C ASN A 139 -14.80 0.78 3.80
N ARG A 140 -14.79 1.79 4.66
CA ARG A 140 -15.39 3.09 4.32
C ARG A 140 -14.52 3.88 3.34
N LEU A 141 -13.23 4.01 3.63
CA LEU A 141 -12.33 4.85 2.83
C LEU A 141 -12.22 4.37 1.39
N PHE A 142 -11.94 3.07 1.20
CA PHE A 142 -11.77 2.55 -0.16
C PHE A 142 -13.07 2.59 -0.94
N ARG A 143 -14.19 2.24 -0.34
CA ARG A 143 -15.48 2.31 -1.02
C ARG A 143 -15.83 3.73 -1.45
N GLN A 144 -15.58 4.72 -0.59
CA GLN A 144 -15.81 6.11 -0.94
C GLN A 144 -14.91 6.56 -2.09
N SER A 145 -13.66 6.11 -2.12
CA SER A 145 -12.75 6.47 -3.21
C SER A 145 -13.24 5.96 -4.57
N PHE A 146 -13.96 4.84 -4.58
CA PHE A 146 -14.47 4.24 -5.82
C PHE A 146 -15.72 4.93 -6.36
N GLU A 147 -16.37 5.73 -5.55
CA GLU A 147 -17.61 6.44 -5.93
C GLU A 147 -17.37 7.80 -6.58
N VAL A 148 -16.14 8.27 -6.58
CA VAL A 148 -15.80 9.59 -7.11
C VAL A 148 -15.54 9.58 -8.60
#